data_aa3080aac4d142ee6bcdd56723e9f5d1
#
_entry.id   aa3080aac4d142ee6bcdd56723e9f5d1
#
_cell.length_a   1.000
_cell.length_b   1.000
_cell.length_c   1.000
_cell.angle_alpha   90.00
_cell.angle_beta   90.00
_cell.angle_gamma   90.00
#
_symmetry.space_group_name_H-M   'P 1'
#
loop_
_entity.id
_entity.type
_entity.pdbx_description
1 polymer ?
#
loop_
_entity_poly.entity_id
_entity_poly.type
_entity_poly.pdbx_seq_one_letter_code
_entity_poly.pdbx_strand_id
1 'polypeptide(L)'
;MRTIIQNGTIVSDTAAFRADLLLEDGVVKAVGAGLSAPDAQVIDASGKYVLPGAVDVHTHMDLQAGAHRAVDDFYTGTVAAACGGTTTIVDHMAFGPKGCSLWHQVEEYHRLADGKAVIDYGFHGVLQHVDERVLREMGELADREGITSFKAYLTYDDRLDDGALFQVLRQAKEDGIVIPAHCENDGVVNYLRGWYKAQGLTQPIYHARSRPARCEAEAVSRLLHLAAMAGEAPVYVVHLSSAAGLAEVRKARAQRQKGVGVETCTQYLTLT
;
A
#
# COMPACT_ATOMS: atom_id res chain seq x y z
N MET A 1 -13.94 21.46 18.42
CA MET A 1 -14.76 20.47 19.19
C MET A 1 -13.84 19.73 20.15
N ARG A 2 -14.27 19.56 21.43
CA ARG A 2 -13.47 18.86 22.45
C ARG A 2 -14.09 17.51 22.76
N THR A 3 -13.25 16.49 22.90
CA THR A 3 -13.66 15.15 23.33
C THR A 3 -12.67 14.63 24.36
N ILE A 4 -13.15 14.06 25.44
CA ILE A 4 -12.33 13.36 26.42
C ILE A 4 -12.67 11.88 26.38
N ILE A 5 -11.67 11.02 26.18
CA ILE A 5 -11.80 9.57 26.30
C ILE A 5 -11.23 9.21 27.67
N GLN A 6 -12.08 8.65 28.55
CA GLN A 6 -11.70 8.38 29.95
C GLN A 6 -11.65 6.88 30.24
N ASN A 7 -10.90 6.52 31.28
CA ASN A 7 -10.84 5.19 31.88
C ASN A 7 -10.29 4.09 30.95
N GLY A 8 -9.79 4.42 29.79
CA GLY A 8 -9.25 3.46 28.82
C GLY A 8 -7.84 2.98 29.15
N THR A 9 -7.42 1.94 28.48
CA THR A 9 -6.00 1.56 28.40
C THR A 9 -5.46 2.08 27.07
N ILE A 10 -4.65 3.12 27.11
CA ILE A 10 -4.00 3.68 25.93
C ILE A 10 -2.88 2.73 25.52
N VAL A 11 -2.83 2.42 24.22
CA VAL A 11 -1.79 1.56 23.64
C VAL A 11 -1.03 2.37 22.60
N SER A 12 0.29 2.49 22.79
CA SER A 12 1.24 3.08 21.85
C SER A 12 2.16 2.00 21.30
N ASP A 13 3.10 2.40 20.45
CA ASP A 13 4.16 1.54 19.91
C ASP A 13 5.13 1.01 20.99
N THR A 14 5.20 1.68 22.15
CA THR A 14 6.17 1.37 23.22
C THR A 14 5.54 0.90 24.53
N ALA A 15 4.26 1.21 24.78
CA ALA A 15 3.64 0.94 26.07
C ALA A 15 2.12 0.81 26.00
N ALA A 16 1.56 0.11 27.01
CA ALA A 16 0.14 0.12 27.30
C ALA A 16 -0.05 0.60 28.77
N PHE A 17 -0.86 1.64 28.98
CA PHE A 17 -1.05 2.25 30.28
C PHE A 17 -2.45 2.87 30.44
N ARG A 18 -2.94 2.99 31.66
CA ARG A 18 -4.21 3.65 31.94
C ARG A 18 -4.04 5.17 32.00
N ALA A 19 -4.81 5.86 31.16
CA ALA A 19 -4.90 7.32 31.18
C ALA A 19 -6.16 7.77 30.40
N ASP A 20 -6.49 9.05 30.59
CA ASP A 20 -7.48 9.76 29.78
C ASP A 20 -6.79 10.45 28.60
N LEU A 21 -7.55 10.70 27.54
CA LEU A 21 -7.09 11.36 26.33
C LEU A 21 -8.01 12.58 26.05
N LEU A 22 -7.42 13.76 25.94
CA LEU A 22 -8.13 14.95 25.48
C LEU A 22 -7.84 15.20 24.00
N LEU A 23 -8.89 15.21 23.20
CA LEU A 23 -8.87 15.60 21.79
C LEU A 23 -9.48 17.01 21.65
N GLU A 24 -8.84 17.87 20.90
CA GLU A 24 -9.34 19.19 20.54
C GLU A 24 -9.04 19.47 19.07
N ASP A 25 -10.09 19.78 18.32
CA ASP A 25 -10.02 20.09 16.89
C ASP A 25 -9.22 19.06 16.06
N GLY A 26 -9.50 17.78 16.31
CA GLY A 26 -8.86 16.65 15.60
C GLY A 26 -7.45 16.30 16.08
N VAL A 27 -6.92 16.97 17.11
CA VAL A 27 -5.55 16.77 17.60
C VAL A 27 -5.56 16.27 19.04
N VAL A 28 -4.65 15.35 19.38
CA VAL A 28 -4.38 14.95 20.77
C VAL A 28 -3.71 16.10 21.49
N LYS A 29 -4.42 16.69 22.47
CA LYS A 29 -3.94 17.82 23.28
C LYS A 29 -3.26 17.39 24.55
N ALA A 30 -3.78 16.36 25.21
CA ALA A 30 -3.22 15.85 26.45
C ALA A 30 -3.48 14.36 26.63
N VAL A 31 -2.55 13.69 27.30
CA VAL A 31 -2.67 12.32 27.80
C VAL A 31 -2.30 12.37 29.28
N GLY A 32 -3.18 11.90 30.17
CA GLY A 32 -2.92 11.93 31.60
C GLY A 32 -4.11 11.41 32.39
N ALA A 33 -3.98 11.35 33.73
CA ALA A 33 -5.06 10.92 34.60
C ALA A 33 -5.94 12.10 34.99
N GLY A 34 -7.25 11.88 35.06
CA GLY A 34 -8.22 12.87 35.60
C GLY A 34 -8.35 14.12 34.72
N LEU A 35 -8.22 13.97 33.41
CA LEU A 35 -8.40 15.10 32.50
C LEU A 35 -9.85 15.60 32.55
N SER A 36 -9.98 16.94 32.55
CA SER A 36 -11.28 17.61 32.44
C SER A 36 -11.17 18.79 31.50
N ALA A 37 -12.20 19.04 30.73
CA ALA A 37 -12.31 20.20 29.88
C ALA A 37 -13.78 20.65 29.84
N PRO A 38 -14.05 21.97 30.03
CA PRO A 38 -15.40 22.50 29.92
C PRO A 38 -15.99 22.15 28.53
N ASP A 39 -17.26 21.76 28.51
CA ASP A 39 -18.04 21.50 27.30
C ASP A 39 -17.50 20.37 26.41
N ALA A 40 -16.62 19.52 26.92
CA ALA A 40 -16.14 18.36 26.18
C ALA A 40 -17.16 17.23 26.16
N GLN A 41 -17.31 16.57 25.01
CA GLN A 41 -17.97 15.28 24.95
C GLN A 41 -17.13 14.24 25.70
N VAL A 42 -17.73 13.48 26.59
CA VAL A 42 -17.02 12.41 27.32
C VAL A 42 -17.37 11.05 26.74
N ILE A 43 -16.35 10.27 26.45
CA ILE A 43 -16.45 8.87 26.04
C ILE A 43 -15.85 8.01 27.13
N ASP A 44 -16.66 7.15 27.77
CA ASP A 44 -16.16 6.16 28.72
C ASP A 44 -15.60 4.94 27.98
N ALA A 45 -14.29 4.73 28.12
CA ALA A 45 -13.55 3.60 27.55
C ALA A 45 -13.17 2.56 28.62
N SER A 46 -13.95 2.48 29.72
CA SER A 46 -13.71 1.47 30.77
C SER A 46 -13.63 0.06 30.21
N GLY A 47 -12.54 -0.66 30.49
CA GLY A 47 -12.28 -2.01 29.99
C GLY A 47 -11.92 -2.11 28.53
N LYS A 48 -11.72 -0.99 27.83
CA LYS A 48 -11.35 -0.93 26.41
C LYS A 48 -9.91 -0.48 26.21
N TYR A 49 -9.33 -0.87 25.08
CA TYR A 49 -8.10 -0.30 24.56
C TYR A 49 -8.42 0.95 23.73
N VAL A 50 -7.57 1.96 23.86
CA VAL A 50 -7.60 3.18 23.05
C VAL A 50 -6.34 3.19 22.22
N LEU A 51 -6.51 3.06 20.92
CA LEU A 51 -5.42 2.97 19.94
C LEU A 51 -5.54 4.12 18.94
N PRO A 52 -4.43 4.51 18.28
CA PRO A 52 -4.52 5.26 17.03
C PRO A 52 -5.38 4.51 16.02
N GLY A 53 -6.09 5.24 15.16
CA GLY A 53 -6.79 4.63 14.04
C GLY A 53 -5.80 3.90 13.13
N ALA A 54 -6.21 2.76 12.60
CA ALA A 54 -5.37 2.03 11.65
C ALA A 54 -5.21 2.82 10.34
N VAL A 55 -4.03 2.71 9.73
CA VAL A 55 -3.74 3.20 8.39
C VAL A 55 -3.58 1.99 7.49
N ASP A 56 -4.48 1.82 6.51
CA ASP A 56 -4.38 0.76 5.50
C ASP A 56 -3.69 1.32 4.26
N VAL A 57 -2.47 0.86 4.01
CA VAL A 57 -1.63 1.34 2.92
C VAL A 57 -1.77 0.51 1.63
N HIS A 58 -2.76 -0.37 1.55
CA HIS A 58 -2.94 -1.21 0.36
C HIS A 58 -4.41 -1.49 0.09
N THR A 59 -5.06 -0.56 -0.56
CA THR A 59 -6.46 -0.68 -0.99
C THR A 59 -6.59 -0.45 -2.49
N HIS A 60 -7.72 -0.86 -3.06
CA HIS A 60 -8.06 -0.75 -4.47
C HIS A 60 -9.54 -0.38 -4.62
N MET A 61 -9.92 0.84 -4.21
CA MET A 61 -11.28 1.34 -4.35
C MET A 61 -11.57 1.71 -5.82
N ASP A 62 -12.78 1.45 -6.29
CA ASP A 62 -13.18 1.74 -7.67
C ASP A 62 -12.29 1.12 -8.76
N LEU A 63 -11.38 0.20 -8.43
CA LEU A 63 -10.39 -0.34 -9.37
C LEU A 63 -11.05 -0.99 -10.57
N GLN A 64 -10.71 -0.51 -11.77
CA GLN A 64 -11.05 -1.15 -13.03
C GLN A 64 -9.92 -2.09 -13.46
N ALA A 65 -10.18 -3.38 -13.52
CA ALA A 65 -9.24 -4.41 -13.96
C ALA A 65 -9.80 -5.16 -15.18
N GLY A 66 -9.44 -4.75 -16.37
CA GLY A 66 -10.01 -5.29 -17.60
C GLY A 66 -11.52 -5.08 -17.68
N ALA A 67 -12.29 -6.17 -17.80
CA ALA A 67 -13.76 -6.15 -17.82
C ALA A 67 -14.40 -6.11 -16.42
N HIS A 68 -13.61 -6.21 -15.34
CA HIS A 68 -14.10 -6.27 -13.97
C HIS A 68 -13.83 -4.96 -13.26
N ARG A 69 -14.75 -4.58 -12.37
CA ARG A 69 -14.58 -3.44 -11.46
C ARG A 69 -14.68 -3.94 -10.03
N ALA A 70 -13.86 -3.36 -9.14
CA ALA A 70 -13.99 -3.60 -7.71
C ALA A 70 -15.41 -3.27 -7.24
N VAL A 71 -15.93 -4.09 -6.34
CA VAL A 71 -17.28 -3.94 -5.80
C VAL A 71 -17.38 -2.70 -4.91
N ASP A 72 -16.31 -2.40 -4.19
CA ASP A 72 -16.23 -1.25 -3.31
C ASP A 72 -15.76 0.00 -4.06
N ASP A 73 -16.56 1.04 -3.95
CA ASP A 73 -16.18 2.40 -4.28
C ASP A 73 -15.59 3.12 -3.05
N PHE A 74 -15.16 4.38 -3.20
CA PHE A 74 -14.60 5.14 -2.08
C PHE A 74 -15.59 5.36 -0.94
N TYR A 75 -16.91 5.34 -1.17
CA TYR A 75 -17.87 5.44 -0.08
C TYR A 75 -18.01 4.10 0.66
N THR A 76 -18.38 3.04 -0.04
CA THR A 76 -18.66 1.73 0.60
C THR A 76 -17.42 1.13 1.24
N GLY A 77 -16.27 1.20 0.57
CA GLY A 77 -15.02 0.68 1.08
C GLY A 77 -14.51 1.45 2.30
N THR A 78 -14.60 2.79 2.30
CA THR A 78 -14.18 3.58 3.47
C THR A 78 -15.14 3.49 4.64
N VAL A 79 -16.45 3.27 4.42
CA VAL A 79 -17.41 2.92 5.49
C VAL A 79 -17.01 1.58 6.13
N ALA A 80 -16.70 0.57 5.33
CA ALA A 80 -16.25 -0.73 5.84
C ALA A 80 -14.94 -0.59 6.64
N ALA A 81 -13.98 0.17 6.13
CA ALA A 81 -12.72 0.47 6.81
C ALA A 81 -12.95 1.15 8.16
N ALA A 82 -13.78 2.19 8.21
CA ALA A 82 -14.14 2.90 9.44
C ALA A 82 -14.77 1.97 10.47
N CYS A 83 -15.69 1.09 10.05
CA CYS A 83 -16.31 0.10 10.93
C CYS A 83 -15.28 -0.91 11.51
N GLY A 84 -14.17 -1.14 10.81
CA GLY A 84 -13.05 -1.96 11.26
C GLY A 84 -12.03 -1.23 12.13
N GLY A 85 -12.16 0.11 12.29
CA GLY A 85 -11.22 0.94 13.05
C GLY A 85 -10.08 1.52 12.21
N THR A 86 -10.14 1.41 10.89
CA THR A 86 -9.25 2.10 9.96
C THR A 86 -9.74 3.54 9.77
N THR A 87 -8.86 4.51 9.96
CA THR A 87 -9.18 5.94 9.86
C THR A 87 -8.52 6.64 8.68
N THR A 88 -7.61 5.95 8.01
CA THR A 88 -6.91 6.46 6.84
C THR A 88 -6.63 5.30 5.88
N ILE A 89 -6.83 5.51 4.60
CA ILE A 89 -6.38 4.59 3.55
C ILE A 89 -5.35 5.27 2.65
N VAL A 90 -4.42 4.49 2.08
CA VAL A 90 -3.60 4.93 0.95
C VAL A 90 -3.90 3.98 -0.21
N ASP A 91 -4.66 4.47 -1.17
CA ASP A 91 -5.21 3.67 -2.26
C ASP A 91 -4.27 3.60 -3.46
N HIS A 92 -4.17 2.44 -4.08
CA HIS A 92 -3.43 2.28 -5.34
C HIS A 92 -4.30 2.71 -6.52
N MET A 93 -3.91 3.79 -7.19
CA MET A 93 -4.58 4.24 -8.40
C MET A 93 -4.55 3.17 -9.49
N ALA A 94 -5.56 3.15 -10.37
CA ALA A 94 -5.58 2.28 -11.54
C ALA A 94 -4.67 2.82 -12.65
N PHE A 95 -4.38 1.96 -13.63
CA PHE A 95 -3.78 2.39 -14.88
C PHE A 95 -4.69 3.36 -15.63
N GLY A 96 -4.11 4.41 -16.17
CA GLY A 96 -4.81 5.34 -17.06
C GLY A 96 -4.71 4.92 -18.54
N PRO A 97 -5.20 5.75 -19.46
CA PRO A 97 -4.97 5.56 -20.89
C PRO A 97 -3.48 5.40 -21.20
N LYS A 98 -3.17 4.57 -22.20
CA LYS A 98 -1.77 4.32 -22.58
C LYS A 98 -1.00 5.62 -22.87
N GLY A 99 0.12 5.81 -22.20
CA GLY A 99 0.96 7.00 -22.32
C GLY A 99 0.42 8.25 -21.65
N CYS A 100 -0.57 8.14 -20.74
CA CYS A 100 -1.06 9.29 -19.98
C CYS A 100 0.01 9.81 -19.00
N SER A 101 -0.20 11.06 -18.55
CA SER A 101 0.52 11.68 -17.46
C SER A 101 0.15 11.02 -16.12
N LEU A 102 1.03 11.04 -15.13
CA LEU A 102 0.70 10.66 -13.75
C LEU A 102 -0.36 11.61 -13.15
N TRP A 103 -0.36 12.89 -13.53
CA TRP A 103 -1.38 13.84 -13.14
C TRP A 103 -2.79 13.43 -13.55
N HIS A 104 -2.94 12.80 -14.73
CA HIS A 104 -4.24 12.29 -15.16
C HIS A 104 -4.81 11.25 -14.18
N GLN A 105 -3.97 10.35 -13.67
CA GLN A 105 -4.38 9.34 -12.68
C GLN A 105 -4.82 10.01 -11.37
N VAL A 106 -4.06 11.00 -10.91
CA VAL A 106 -4.36 11.75 -9.67
C VAL A 106 -5.68 12.49 -9.78
N GLU A 107 -5.89 13.24 -10.85
CA GLU A 107 -7.14 13.97 -11.11
C GLU A 107 -8.36 13.03 -11.14
N GLU A 108 -8.21 11.88 -11.82
CA GLU A 108 -9.28 10.88 -11.89
C GLU A 108 -9.60 10.27 -10.52
N TYR A 109 -8.58 9.97 -9.71
CA TYR A 109 -8.80 9.37 -8.39
C TYR A 109 -9.32 10.38 -7.36
N HIS A 110 -8.94 11.64 -7.43
CA HIS A 110 -9.62 12.70 -6.65
C HIS A 110 -11.11 12.79 -7.04
N ARG A 111 -11.43 12.76 -8.33
CA ARG A 111 -12.83 12.77 -8.79
C ARG A 111 -13.64 11.59 -8.26
N LEU A 112 -13.00 10.43 -8.05
CA LEU A 112 -13.65 9.24 -7.49
C LEU A 112 -13.80 9.33 -5.96
N ALA A 113 -12.86 9.93 -5.24
CA ALA A 113 -12.77 9.93 -3.79
C ALA A 113 -13.42 11.17 -3.14
N ASP A 114 -13.28 12.37 -3.74
CA ASP A 114 -13.73 13.63 -3.16
C ASP A 114 -15.22 13.64 -2.87
N GLY A 115 -15.56 13.94 -1.61
CA GLY A 115 -16.93 13.99 -1.12
C GLY A 115 -17.61 12.63 -0.94
N LYS A 116 -16.91 11.51 -1.19
CA LYS A 116 -17.40 10.14 -0.99
C LYS A 116 -16.70 9.41 0.15
N ALA A 117 -15.38 9.52 0.23
CA ALA A 117 -14.63 8.92 1.32
C ALA A 117 -15.09 9.48 2.68
N VAL A 118 -15.34 8.58 3.65
CA VAL A 118 -15.80 8.94 5.00
C VAL A 118 -14.67 8.94 6.04
N ILE A 119 -13.46 8.57 5.62
CA ILE A 119 -12.22 8.67 6.39
C ILE A 119 -11.16 9.37 5.56
N ASP A 120 -10.02 9.67 6.15
CA ASP A 120 -8.90 10.26 5.42
C ASP A 120 -8.39 9.30 4.33
N TYR A 121 -7.93 9.87 3.21
CA TYR A 121 -7.36 9.08 2.14
C TYR A 121 -6.14 9.76 1.52
N GLY A 122 -5.26 8.95 0.97
CA GLY A 122 -4.15 9.34 0.11
C GLY A 122 -3.99 8.33 -1.02
N PHE A 123 -2.98 8.53 -1.87
CA PHE A 123 -2.78 7.69 -3.04
C PHE A 123 -1.34 7.21 -3.18
N HIS A 124 -1.20 5.99 -3.72
CA HIS A 124 0.01 5.56 -4.40
C HIS A 124 -0.16 5.82 -5.90
N GLY A 125 0.81 6.49 -6.50
CA GLY A 125 0.89 6.57 -7.96
C GLY A 125 1.07 5.19 -8.57
N VAL A 126 0.77 5.05 -9.86
CA VAL A 126 0.95 3.79 -10.59
C VAL A 126 1.78 4.03 -11.84
N LEU A 127 2.83 3.22 -12.02
CA LEU A 127 3.74 3.31 -13.16
C LEU A 127 3.37 2.25 -14.21
N GLN A 128 2.87 2.69 -15.37
CA GLN A 128 2.51 1.82 -16.49
C GLN A 128 3.47 1.95 -17.69
N HIS A 129 4.31 2.96 -17.68
CA HIS A 129 5.40 3.21 -18.62
C HIS A 129 6.40 4.17 -17.98
N VAL A 130 7.57 4.30 -18.58
CA VAL A 130 8.64 5.19 -18.12
C VAL A 130 9.16 6.02 -19.27
N ASP A 131 9.12 7.33 -19.12
CA ASP A 131 9.74 8.33 -19.99
C ASP A 131 10.23 9.52 -19.13
N GLU A 132 10.91 10.48 -19.72
CA GLU A 132 11.44 11.67 -19.01
C GLU A 132 10.33 12.48 -18.31
N ARG A 133 9.12 12.50 -18.87
CA ARG A 133 7.98 13.19 -18.29
C ARG A 133 7.51 12.46 -17.02
N VAL A 134 7.30 11.16 -17.09
CA VAL A 134 6.86 10.34 -15.95
C VAL A 134 7.86 10.46 -14.79
N LEU A 135 9.16 10.34 -15.07
CA LEU A 135 10.21 10.49 -14.05
C LEU A 135 10.16 11.86 -13.36
N ARG A 136 10.00 12.93 -14.12
CA ARG A 136 9.86 14.28 -13.56
C ARG A 136 8.55 14.44 -12.76
N GLU A 137 7.44 13.93 -13.27
CA GLU A 137 6.12 14.00 -12.62
C GLU A 137 6.10 13.25 -11.27
N MET A 138 6.94 12.23 -11.06
CA MET A 138 7.07 11.58 -9.74
C MET A 138 7.51 12.58 -8.67
N GLY A 139 8.55 13.35 -8.92
CA GLY A 139 9.02 14.40 -7.99
C GLY A 139 8.00 15.53 -7.83
N GLU A 140 7.38 15.99 -8.92
CA GLU A 140 6.35 17.03 -8.88
C GLU A 140 5.15 16.62 -8.01
N LEU A 141 4.69 15.37 -8.12
CA LEU A 141 3.57 14.84 -7.33
C LEU A 141 3.96 14.64 -5.86
N ALA A 142 5.19 14.26 -5.57
CA ALA A 142 5.68 14.19 -4.21
C ALA A 142 5.67 15.58 -3.53
N ASP A 143 6.10 16.59 -4.24
CA ASP A 143 6.19 17.97 -3.71
C ASP A 143 4.82 18.66 -3.59
N ARG A 144 3.90 18.41 -4.52
CA ARG A 144 2.67 19.20 -4.66
C ARG A 144 1.44 18.51 -4.10
N GLU A 145 1.38 17.16 -4.17
CA GLU A 145 0.26 16.34 -3.73
C GLU A 145 0.61 15.44 -2.52
N GLY A 146 1.90 15.41 -2.13
CA GLY A 146 2.36 14.53 -1.06
C GLY A 146 2.33 13.03 -1.45
N ILE A 147 2.28 12.71 -2.75
CA ILE A 147 2.32 11.33 -3.25
C ILE A 147 3.77 10.87 -3.31
N THR A 148 4.25 10.25 -2.25
CA THR A 148 5.65 9.84 -2.07
C THR A 148 5.91 8.36 -2.36
N SER A 149 4.99 7.70 -3.06
CA SER A 149 5.12 6.30 -3.44
C SER A 149 4.44 5.99 -4.76
N PHE A 150 5.13 5.19 -5.61
CA PHE A 150 4.65 4.86 -6.96
C PHE A 150 4.77 3.36 -7.20
N LYS A 151 3.62 2.71 -7.41
CA LYS A 151 3.51 1.26 -7.62
C LYS A 151 4.09 0.85 -8.95
N ALA A 152 4.98 -0.14 -8.92
CA ALA A 152 5.51 -0.83 -10.08
C ALA A 152 5.04 -2.28 -10.12
N TYR A 153 4.88 -2.82 -11.31
CA TYR A 153 4.53 -4.21 -11.55
C TYR A 153 5.65 -4.91 -12.31
N LEU A 154 6.03 -6.12 -11.88
CA LEU A 154 7.01 -6.97 -12.56
C LEU A 154 6.33 -8.10 -13.35
N THR A 155 5.02 -8.13 -13.36
CA THR A 155 4.16 -9.01 -14.16
C THR A 155 2.96 -8.23 -14.68
N TYR A 156 2.11 -8.84 -15.49
CA TYR A 156 1.00 -8.24 -16.22
C TYR A 156 1.41 -7.45 -17.46
N ASP A 157 0.41 -6.94 -18.20
CA ASP A 157 0.63 -6.30 -19.50
C ASP A 157 1.35 -4.94 -19.38
N ASP A 158 1.10 -4.20 -18.28
CA ASP A 158 1.70 -2.89 -18.00
C ASP A 158 2.91 -3.00 -17.06
N ARG A 159 3.61 -4.14 -17.04
CA ARG A 159 4.82 -4.31 -16.24
C ARG A 159 5.98 -3.47 -16.76
N LEU A 160 6.86 -3.09 -15.86
CA LEU A 160 8.13 -2.50 -16.21
C LEU A 160 9.18 -3.59 -16.49
N ASP A 161 9.99 -3.39 -17.52
CA ASP A 161 11.22 -4.17 -17.69
C ASP A 161 12.31 -3.69 -16.72
N ASP A 162 13.41 -4.43 -16.64
CA ASP A 162 14.49 -4.12 -15.69
C ASP A 162 15.15 -2.76 -15.97
N GLY A 163 15.22 -2.33 -17.23
CA GLY A 163 15.79 -1.03 -17.60
C GLY A 163 14.90 0.13 -17.16
N ALA A 164 13.59 0.04 -17.40
CA ALA A 164 12.60 1.01 -16.97
C ALA A 164 12.51 1.06 -15.43
N LEU A 165 12.46 -0.10 -14.79
CA LEU A 165 12.46 -0.19 -13.33
C LEU A 165 13.72 0.43 -12.71
N PHE A 166 14.89 0.21 -13.29
CA PHE A 166 16.14 0.80 -12.81
C PHE A 166 16.15 2.32 -12.91
N GLN A 167 15.61 2.91 -14.00
CA GLN A 167 15.45 4.36 -14.13
C GLN A 167 14.53 4.92 -13.03
N VAL A 168 13.37 4.27 -12.80
CA VAL A 168 12.44 4.62 -11.73
C VAL A 168 13.12 4.56 -10.36
N LEU A 169 13.85 3.50 -10.07
CA LEU A 169 14.55 3.34 -8.79
C LEU A 169 15.61 4.42 -8.56
N ARG A 170 16.33 4.82 -9.60
CA ARG A 170 17.29 5.93 -9.51
C ARG A 170 16.59 7.25 -9.21
N GLN A 171 15.52 7.56 -9.95
CA GLN A 171 14.74 8.78 -9.69
C GLN A 171 14.12 8.77 -8.30
N ALA A 172 13.52 7.64 -7.90
CA ALA A 172 12.94 7.47 -6.57
C ALA A 172 13.96 7.68 -5.43
N LYS A 173 15.21 7.26 -5.66
CA LYS A 173 16.31 7.51 -4.70
C LYS A 173 16.64 8.98 -4.57
N GLU A 174 16.66 9.73 -5.67
CA GLU A 174 16.94 11.15 -5.71
C GLU A 174 15.84 11.98 -5.03
N ASP A 175 14.58 11.60 -5.26
CA ASP A 175 13.39 12.31 -4.75
C ASP A 175 12.93 11.83 -3.37
N GLY A 176 13.56 10.81 -2.79
CA GLY A 176 13.13 10.23 -1.50
C GLY A 176 11.80 9.45 -1.57
N ILE A 177 11.44 8.95 -2.74
CA ILE A 177 10.21 8.23 -3.04
C ILE A 177 10.38 6.73 -2.78
N VAL A 178 9.32 6.06 -2.33
CA VAL A 178 9.27 4.61 -2.16
C VAL A 178 8.62 3.95 -3.38
N ILE A 179 9.18 2.83 -3.84
CA ILE A 179 8.61 2.04 -4.93
C ILE A 179 7.98 0.74 -4.38
N PRO A 180 6.64 0.73 -4.11
CA PRO A 180 5.90 -0.50 -3.90
C PRO A 180 5.92 -1.36 -5.16
N ALA A 181 6.24 -2.65 -5.06
CA ALA A 181 6.36 -3.49 -6.23
C ALA A 181 5.60 -4.83 -6.08
N HIS A 182 4.79 -5.14 -7.09
CA HIS A 182 4.21 -6.48 -7.26
C HIS A 182 5.24 -7.39 -7.92
N CYS A 183 5.72 -8.38 -7.18
CA CYS A 183 6.87 -9.19 -7.56
C CYS A 183 6.48 -10.61 -7.98
N GLU A 184 6.36 -10.84 -9.29
CA GLU A 184 6.24 -12.18 -9.87
C GLU A 184 7.02 -12.25 -11.18
N ASN A 185 7.57 -13.44 -11.51
CA ASN A 185 8.24 -13.68 -12.79
C ASN A 185 7.21 -13.82 -13.91
N ASP A 186 7.07 -12.77 -14.72
CA ASP A 186 6.07 -12.68 -15.79
C ASP A 186 6.19 -13.81 -16.83
N GLY A 187 7.41 -14.13 -17.25
CA GLY A 187 7.64 -15.14 -18.28
C GLY A 187 7.15 -16.53 -17.87
N VAL A 188 7.46 -16.93 -16.62
CA VAL A 188 7.03 -18.24 -16.08
C VAL A 188 5.53 -18.25 -15.83
N VAL A 189 4.98 -17.19 -15.25
CA VAL A 189 3.52 -17.07 -14.98
C VAL A 189 2.73 -17.17 -16.26
N ASN A 190 3.11 -16.43 -17.32
CA ASN A 190 2.41 -16.45 -18.60
C ASN A 190 2.53 -17.79 -19.31
N TYR A 191 3.72 -18.42 -19.28
CA TYR A 191 3.93 -19.75 -19.84
C TYR A 191 3.01 -20.79 -19.17
N LEU A 192 3.03 -20.86 -17.83
CA LEU A 192 2.24 -21.83 -17.08
C LEU A 192 0.74 -21.59 -17.25
N ARG A 193 0.30 -20.33 -17.24
CA ARG A 193 -1.10 -19.96 -17.49
C ARG A 193 -1.56 -20.44 -18.86
N GLY A 194 -0.75 -20.19 -19.90
CA GLY A 194 -1.02 -20.63 -21.26
C GLY A 194 -1.04 -22.17 -21.38
N TRP A 195 -0.08 -22.84 -20.73
CA TRP A 195 0.03 -24.30 -20.73
C TRP A 195 -1.17 -24.97 -20.04
N TYR A 196 -1.61 -24.49 -18.88
CA TYR A 196 -2.82 -25.01 -18.23
C TYR A 196 -4.07 -24.77 -19.06
N LYS A 197 -4.22 -23.56 -19.63
CA LYS A 197 -5.37 -23.22 -20.46
C LYS A 197 -5.46 -24.11 -21.72
N ALA A 198 -4.34 -24.43 -22.36
CA ALA A 198 -4.29 -25.30 -23.52
C ALA A 198 -4.74 -26.75 -23.22
N GLN A 199 -4.68 -27.18 -21.95
CA GLN A 199 -5.16 -28.48 -21.48
C GLN A 199 -6.58 -28.44 -20.94
N GLY A 200 -7.30 -27.32 -21.06
CA GLY A 200 -8.65 -27.17 -20.50
C GLY A 200 -8.68 -27.01 -18.97
N LEU A 201 -7.54 -26.81 -18.32
CA LEU A 201 -7.39 -26.67 -16.87
C LEU A 201 -7.59 -25.21 -16.48
N THR A 202 -8.87 -24.79 -16.34
CA THR A 202 -9.26 -23.39 -16.12
C THR A 202 -9.87 -23.11 -14.76
N GLN A 203 -9.94 -24.10 -13.87
CA GLN A 203 -10.48 -23.95 -12.52
C GLN A 203 -9.60 -23.00 -11.68
N PRO A 204 -10.16 -22.30 -10.67
CA PRO A 204 -9.43 -21.29 -9.86
C PRO A 204 -8.09 -21.77 -9.29
N ILE A 205 -7.98 -23.05 -8.93
CA ILE A 205 -6.73 -23.63 -8.41
C ILE A 205 -5.54 -23.49 -9.37
N TYR A 206 -5.79 -23.44 -10.67
CA TYR A 206 -4.71 -23.27 -11.68
C TYR A 206 -4.20 -21.86 -11.73
N HIS A 207 -4.94 -20.87 -11.21
CA HIS A 207 -4.37 -19.55 -10.96
C HIS A 207 -3.19 -19.64 -9.97
N ALA A 208 -3.38 -20.29 -8.83
CA ALA A 208 -2.30 -20.50 -7.86
C ALA A 208 -1.17 -21.38 -8.43
N ARG A 209 -1.50 -22.45 -9.14
CA ARG A 209 -0.50 -23.37 -9.75
C ARG A 209 0.32 -22.72 -10.84
N SER A 210 -0.18 -21.69 -11.51
CA SER A 210 0.58 -20.91 -12.50
C SER A 210 1.52 -19.88 -11.86
N ARG A 211 1.48 -19.71 -10.54
CA ARG A 211 2.28 -18.77 -9.74
C ARG A 211 3.01 -19.49 -8.61
N PRO A 212 3.95 -20.39 -8.92
CA PRO A 212 4.71 -21.07 -7.87
C PRO A 212 5.54 -20.06 -7.06
N ALA A 213 5.73 -20.35 -5.78
CA ALA A 213 6.47 -19.48 -4.84
C ALA A 213 7.84 -18.99 -5.35
N ARG A 214 8.47 -19.75 -6.25
CA ARG A 214 9.73 -19.35 -6.90
C ARG A 214 9.58 -18.18 -7.86
N CYS A 215 8.39 -17.95 -8.43
CA CYS A 215 8.13 -16.77 -9.27
C CYS A 215 8.17 -15.49 -8.44
N GLU A 216 7.61 -15.51 -7.23
CA GLU A 216 7.70 -14.38 -6.29
C GLU A 216 9.15 -14.20 -5.81
N ALA A 217 9.80 -15.27 -5.36
CA ALA A 217 11.16 -15.20 -4.81
C ALA A 217 12.17 -14.64 -5.83
N GLU A 218 12.11 -15.08 -7.09
CA GLU A 218 12.98 -14.57 -8.16
C GLU A 218 12.76 -13.07 -8.38
N ALA A 219 11.50 -12.64 -8.51
CA ALA A 219 11.18 -11.25 -8.76
C ALA A 219 11.52 -10.34 -7.58
N VAL A 220 11.31 -10.81 -6.34
CA VAL A 220 11.77 -10.11 -5.11
C VAL A 220 13.29 -9.97 -5.10
N SER A 221 14.03 -11.05 -5.37
CA SER A 221 15.49 -11.02 -5.43
C SER A 221 16.00 -10.02 -6.48
N ARG A 222 15.39 -10.02 -7.66
CA ARG A 222 15.71 -9.11 -8.76
C ARG A 222 15.45 -7.65 -8.39
N LEU A 223 14.27 -7.34 -7.83
CA LEU A 223 13.94 -5.99 -7.34
C LEU A 223 14.99 -5.49 -6.33
N LEU A 224 15.34 -6.33 -5.36
CA LEU A 224 16.29 -5.96 -4.30
C LEU A 224 17.69 -5.69 -4.86
N HIS A 225 18.15 -6.48 -5.83
CA HIS A 225 19.43 -6.24 -6.51
C HIS A 225 19.41 -4.94 -7.33
N LEU A 226 18.33 -4.68 -8.09
CA LEU A 226 18.18 -3.43 -8.84
C LEU A 226 18.15 -2.21 -7.91
N ALA A 227 17.43 -2.29 -6.77
CA ALA A 227 17.38 -1.24 -5.77
C ALA A 227 18.76 -0.97 -5.15
N ALA A 228 19.53 -2.01 -4.84
CA ALA A 228 20.90 -1.85 -4.35
C ALA A 228 21.81 -1.15 -5.37
N MET A 229 21.75 -1.56 -6.66
CA MET A 229 22.51 -0.92 -7.74
C MET A 229 22.09 0.54 -7.98
N ALA A 230 20.82 0.89 -7.73
CA ALA A 230 20.30 2.25 -7.79
C ALA A 230 20.66 3.13 -6.57
N GLY A 231 21.66 2.73 -5.76
CA GLY A 231 22.12 3.46 -4.58
C GLY A 231 21.24 3.20 -3.33
N GLU A 232 20.77 1.97 -3.16
CA GLU A 232 19.84 1.57 -2.11
C GLU A 232 18.52 2.36 -2.17
N ALA A 233 17.91 2.41 -3.35
CA ALA A 233 16.60 3.04 -3.55
C ALA A 233 15.54 2.42 -2.63
N PRO A 234 14.66 3.21 -2.02
CA PRO A 234 13.60 2.69 -1.16
C PRO A 234 12.61 1.84 -1.94
N VAL A 235 12.43 0.59 -1.55
CA VAL A 235 11.48 -0.34 -2.15
C VAL A 235 10.58 -0.98 -1.11
N TYR A 236 9.37 -1.34 -1.52
CA TYR A 236 8.39 -2.00 -0.66
C TYR A 236 7.79 -3.20 -1.39
N VAL A 237 8.12 -4.41 -0.93
CA VAL A 237 7.53 -5.63 -1.50
C VAL A 237 6.11 -5.77 -0.98
N VAL A 238 5.12 -5.57 -1.84
CA VAL A 238 3.71 -5.62 -1.44
C VAL A 238 3.20 -7.06 -1.36
N HIS A 239 2.19 -7.29 -0.52
CA HIS A 239 1.44 -8.56 -0.37
C HIS A 239 2.31 -9.82 -0.50
N LEU A 240 3.50 -9.81 0.12
CA LEU A 240 4.41 -10.95 0.13
C LEU A 240 3.70 -12.20 0.65
N SER A 241 3.66 -13.26 -0.16
CA SER A 241 2.80 -14.40 0.09
C SER A 241 3.56 -15.71 0.34
N SER A 242 4.86 -15.78 0.01
CA SER A 242 5.63 -17.02 0.12
C SER A 242 6.82 -16.94 1.09
N ALA A 243 7.11 -18.07 1.73
CA ALA A 243 8.31 -18.21 2.55
C ALA A 243 9.60 -18.04 1.72
N ALA A 244 9.56 -18.40 0.43
CA ALA A 244 10.69 -18.25 -0.48
C ALA A 244 10.98 -16.78 -0.77
N GLY A 245 9.94 -15.96 -1.02
CA GLY A 245 10.08 -14.50 -1.17
C GLY A 245 10.57 -13.84 0.12
N LEU A 246 10.03 -14.25 1.28
CA LEU A 246 10.50 -13.75 2.57
C LEU A 246 11.98 -14.07 2.83
N ALA A 247 12.48 -15.21 2.35
CA ALA A 247 13.89 -15.58 2.48
C ALA A 247 14.80 -14.60 1.72
N GLU A 248 14.41 -14.12 0.55
CA GLU A 248 15.16 -13.10 -0.21
C GLU A 248 15.18 -11.74 0.52
N VAL A 249 14.05 -11.32 1.11
CA VAL A 249 14.02 -10.11 1.94
C VAL A 249 14.94 -10.23 3.15
N ARG A 250 14.90 -11.37 3.85
CA ARG A 250 15.79 -11.62 5.01
C ARG A 250 17.25 -11.61 4.62
N LYS A 251 17.61 -12.17 3.46
CA LYS A 251 18.97 -12.17 2.92
C LYS A 251 19.46 -10.73 2.65
N ALA A 252 18.67 -9.90 1.99
CA ALA A 252 18.99 -8.50 1.74
C ALA A 252 19.20 -7.71 3.06
N ARG A 253 18.32 -7.89 4.04
CA ARG A 253 18.45 -7.26 5.36
C ARG A 253 19.68 -7.75 6.13
N ALA A 254 20.03 -9.06 6.04
CA ALA A 254 21.25 -9.60 6.63
C ALA A 254 22.52 -9.01 6.00
N GLN A 255 22.46 -8.63 4.73
CA GLN A 255 23.51 -7.90 4.02
C GLN A 255 23.50 -6.39 4.31
N ARG A 256 22.63 -5.94 5.23
CA ARG A 256 22.45 -4.54 5.65
C ARG A 256 21.95 -3.61 4.55
N GLN A 257 21.28 -4.14 3.52
CA GLN A 257 20.61 -3.32 2.52
C GLN A 257 19.54 -2.44 3.19
N LYS A 258 19.59 -1.15 2.94
CA LYS A 258 18.67 -0.15 3.49
C LYS A 258 17.44 0.00 2.60
N GLY A 259 16.40 0.67 3.14
CA GLY A 259 15.21 1.03 2.37
C GLY A 259 14.35 -0.15 1.93
N VAL A 260 14.47 -1.33 2.57
CA VAL A 260 13.69 -2.53 2.22
C VAL A 260 12.50 -2.68 3.15
N GLY A 261 11.32 -2.31 2.68
CA GLY A 261 10.01 -2.57 3.30
C GLY A 261 9.34 -3.82 2.74
N VAL A 262 8.37 -4.35 3.49
CA VAL A 262 7.59 -5.53 3.08
C VAL A 262 6.28 -5.57 3.84
N GLU A 263 5.21 -5.98 3.19
CA GLU A 263 3.92 -6.26 3.80
C GLU A 263 3.41 -7.67 3.42
N THR A 264 2.43 -8.14 4.18
CA THR A 264 1.58 -9.28 3.82
C THR A 264 0.13 -8.90 4.06
N CYS A 265 -0.79 -9.64 3.49
CA CYS A 265 -2.21 -9.37 3.67
C CYS A 265 -2.76 -10.11 4.89
N THR A 266 -3.70 -9.49 5.62
CA THR A 266 -4.35 -10.09 6.81
C THR A 266 -5.07 -11.40 6.46
N GLN A 267 -5.70 -11.49 5.29
CA GLN A 267 -6.37 -12.71 4.82
C GLN A 267 -5.40 -13.89 4.65
N TYR A 268 -4.13 -13.67 4.35
CA TYR A 268 -3.11 -14.74 4.26
C TYR A 268 -2.80 -15.36 5.62
N LEU A 269 -3.10 -14.68 6.70
CA LEU A 269 -2.90 -15.15 8.08
C LEU A 269 -4.16 -15.82 8.66
N THR A 270 -5.32 -15.63 8.08
CA THR A 270 -6.62 -16.00 8.65
C THR A 270 -7.44 -16.94 7.80
N LEU A 271 -7.23 -16.95 6.48
CA LEU A 271 -7.93 -17.81 5.53
C LEU A 271 -7.01 -18.94 5.04
N THR A 272 -7.60 -20.14 4.85
CA THR A 272 -6.92 -21.36 4.38
C THR A 272 -7.55 -21.88 3.10
#